data_0104f59375db32814e8346b0790e5024
#
_entry.id   0104f59375db32814e8346b0790e5024
#
_cell.length_a   1.000
_cell.length_b   1.000
_cell.length_c   1.000
_cell.angle_alpha   90.00
_cell.angle_beta   90.00
_cell.angle_gamma   90.00
#
_symmetry.space_group_name_H-M   'P 1'
#
loop_
_entity.id
_entity.type
_entity.pdbx_description
1 polymer ?
#
loop_
_entity_poly.entity_id
_entity_poly.type
_entity_poly.pdbx_seq_one_letter_code
_entity_poly.pdbx_strand_id
1 'polypeptide(L)'
;MIMLKKLTKLLSTLILVHLLTLETKQLYSEEIFKLDDNCLAYRTEETILLFIDSIVVGKTCEISIQVDRKAGNTRFTVSFPISSLDSGIDMRDDDVMEMLSFESNNYIRFVSDYLSIEQVRAALAHGKTKLGGMLEIAGKPYKVIFPLKFSEQSGTWLVTGKLVSSLSQFGLELPSVLGGVIADTLDHLKLLVHLRFNIVQGQPEFNL
;
A
#
# COMPACT_ATOMS: atom_id res chain seq x y z
N MET A 1 -49.23 -4.41 23.77
CA MET A 1 -48.90 -3.31 22.85
C MET A 1 -47.64 -2.49 23.24
N ILE A 2 -47.37 -2.25 24.53
CA ILE A 2 -46.21 -1.48 25.04
C ILE A 2 -44.87 -2.23 24.86
N MET A 3 -44.88 -3.56 25.03
CA MET A 3 -43.66 -4.38 24.93
C MET A 3 -43.08 -4.43 23.48
N LEU A 4 -43.98 -4.47 22.47
CA LEU A 4 -43.61 -4.51 21.07
C LEU A 4 -42.93 -3.20 20.60
N LYS A 5 -43.42 -2.04 21.08
CA LYS A 5 -42.84 -0.72 20.81
C LYS A 5 -41.46 -0.52 21.45
N LYS A 6 -41.16 -1.16 22.60
CA LYS A 6 -39.81 -1.12 23.21
C LYS A 6 -38.83 -1.98 22.43
N LEU A 7 -39.28 -3.14 21.93
CA LEU A 7 -38.41 -4.04 21.13
C LEU A 7 -38.03 -3.44 19.80
N THR A 8 -38.94 -2.76 19.09
CA THR A 8 -38.65 -2.07 17.83
C THR A 8 -37.69 -0.89 18.00
N LYS A 9 -37.84 -0.12 19.11
CA LYS A 9 -36.88 0.95 19.43
C LYS A 9 -35.47 0.42 19.72
N LEU A 10 -35.36 -0.69 20.46
CA LEU A 10 -34.05 -1.31 20.76
C LEU A 10 -33.38 -1.82 19.48
N LEU A 11 -34.14 -2.45 18.59
CA LEU A 11 -33.65 -2.97 17.31
C LEU A 11 -33.18 -1.83 16.38
N SER A 12 -33.93 -0.72 16.33
CA SER A 12 -33.55 0.44 15.50
C SER A 12 -32.27 1.13 16.00
N THR A 13 -32.08 1.20 17.33
CA THR A 13 -30.87 1.78 17.92
C THR A 13 -29.65 0.89 17.68
N LEU A 14 -29.83 -0.44 17.73
CA LEU A 14 -28.74 -1.38 17.45
C LEU A 14 -28.29 -1.32 15.98
N ILE A 15 -29.24 -1.18 15.05
CA ILE A 15 -28.94 -1.03 13.61
C ILE A 15 -28.23 0.30 13.34
N LEU A 16 -28.64 1.39 14.00
CA LEU A 16 -28.03 2.70 13.84
C LEU A 16 -26.58 2.73 14.35
N VAL A 17 -26.30 2.05 15.48
CA VAL A 17 -24.94 1.92 16.02
C VAL A 17 -24.08 1.08 15.10
N HIS A 18 -24.61 0.00 14.49
CA HIS A 18 -23.86 -0.82 13.52
C HIS A 18 -23.55 -0.07 12.22
N LEU A 19 -24.47 0.77 11.72
CA LEU A 19 -24.23 1.61 10.55
C LEU A 19 -23.14 2.66 10.81
N LEU A 20 -23.16 3.31 11.97
CA LEU A 20 -22.13 4.29 12.37
C LEU A 20 -20.75 3.65 12.52
N THR A 21 -20.66 2.40 13.01
CA THR A 21 -19.36 1.70 13.13
C THR A 21 -18.82 1.18 11.80
N LEU A 22 -19.68 0.92 10.82
CA LEU A 22 -19.25 0.56 9.46
C LEU A 22 -18.68 1.78 8.70
N GLU A 23 -19.28 2.96 8.85
CA GLU A 23 -18.78 4.18 8.21
C GLU A 23 -17.41 4.61 8.78
N THR A 24 -17.19 4.47 10.09
CA THR A 24 -15.90 4.79 10.70
C THR A 24 -14.75 3.87 10.25
N LYS A 25 -15.02 2.59 9.97
CA LYS A 25 -14.01 1.69 9.40
C LYS A 25 -13.62 2.02 7.95
N GLN A 26 -14.53 2.61 7.20
CA GLN A 26 -14.29 3.00 5.80
C GLN A 26 -13.54 4.34 5.71
N LEU A 27 -13.80 5.28 6.61
CA LEU A 27 -13.09 6.58 6.71
C LEU A 27 -11.59 6.42 7.06
N TYR A 28 -11.22 5.39 7.87
CA TYR A 28 -9.82 5.20 8.29
C TYR A 28 -8.88 4.67 7.19
N SER A 29 -9.40 4.24 6.03
CA SER A 29 -8.57 3.74 4.93
C SER A 29 -8.20 4.79 3.87
N GLU A 30 -8.80 5.97 3.90
CA GLU A 30 -8.56 7.05 2.92
C GLU A 30 -7.50 8.08 3.36
N GLU A 31 -7.01 8.03 4.60
CA GLU A 31 -6.19 9.09 5.18
C GLU A 31 -4.67 8.89 5.06
N ILE A 32 -4.21 7.74 4.50
CA ILE A 32 -2.76 7.46 4.35
C ILE A 32 -2.11 8.40 3.34
N PHE A 33 -2.81 8.73 2.25
CA PHE A 33 -2.32 9.58 1.18
C PHE A 33 -3.20 10.82 1.03
N LYS A 34 -2.57 11.98 0.85
CA LYS A 34 -3.25 13.17 0.38
C LYS A 34 -3.51 13.06 -1.12
N LEU A 35 -4.49 13.80 -1.61
CA LEU A 35 -4.89 13.77 -3.03
C LEU A 35 -3.73 14.06 -3.99
N ASP A 36 -2.81 14.94 -3.57
CA ASP A 36 -1.67 15.38 -4.37
C ASP A 36 -0.37 14.59 -4.11
N ASP A 37 -0.41 13.58 -3.24
CA ASP A 37 0.75 12.77 -2.94
C ASP A 37 1.18 11.92 -4.14
N ASN A 38 2.50 11.76 -4.32
CA ASN A 38 3.13 10.70 -5.09
C ASN A 38 3.91 9.83 -4.11
N CYS A 39 3.25 8.84 -3.52
CA CYS A 39 3.81 8.12 -2.38
C CYS A 39 3.50 6.63 -2.46
N LEU A 40 4.34 5.86 -1.77
CA LEU A 40 4.14 4.45 -1.46
C LEU A 40 4.04 4.32 0.05
N ALA A 41 3.32 3.28 0.52
CA ALA A 41 3.25 3.00 1.94
C ALA A 41 3.19 1.49 2.20
N TYR A 42 3.69 1.09 3.35
CA TYR A 42 3.33 -0.20 3.93
C TYR A 42 2.32 0.02 5.08
N ARG A 43 1.51 -0.99 5.31
CA ARG A 43 0.64 -1.08 6.48
C ARG A 43 0.72 -2.48 7.04
N THR A 44 0.97 -2.57 8.33
CA THR A 44 0.90 -3.80 9.09
C THR A 44 0.06 -3.59 10.36
N GLU A 45 -0.13 -4.62 11.14
CA GLU A 45 -0.89 -4.62 12.37
C GLU A 45 0.01 -5.20 13.46
N GLU A 46 -0.04 -4.62 14.66
CA GLU A 46 0.69 -5.10 15.83
C GLU A 46 -0.26 -5.23 17.03
N THR A 47 0.04 -6.14 17.93
CA THR A 47 -0.66 -6.27 19.21
C THR A 47 0.25 -5.75 20.31
N ILE A 48 -0.19 -4.73 21.04
CA ILE A 48 0.53 -4.10 22.13
C ILE A 48 -0.01 -4.64 23.46
N LEU A 49 0.89 -4.97 24.39
CA LEU A 49 0.55 -5.49 25.72
C LEU A 49 -0.43 -6.68 25.68
N LEU A 50 -0.32 -7.53 24.64
CA LEU A 50 -1.10 -8.75 24.41
C LEU A 50 -2.58 -8.57 24.05
N PHE A 51 -3.13 -7.35 24.05
CA PHE A 51 -4.58 -7.15 23.82
C PHE A 51 -4.99 -5.81 23.19
N ILE A 52 -4.04 -4.97 22.80
CA ILE A 52 -4.33 -3.71 22.10
C ILE A 52 -3.83 -3.84 20.67
N ASP A 53 -4.76 -3.98 19.73
CA ASP A 53 -4.42 -3.97 18.32
C ASP A 53 -4.14 -2.55 17.85
N SER A 54 -3.01 -2.35 17.19
CA SER A 54 -2.55 -1.10 16.61
C SER A 54 -2.25 -1.27 15.13
N ILE A 55 -2.46 -0.20 14.37
CA ILE A 55 -2.14 -0.15 12.95
C ILE A 55 -0.85 0.64 12.79
N VAL A 56 0.11 0.02 12.13
CA VAL A 56 1.39 0.64 11.76
C VAL A 56 1.36 0.97 10.27
N VAL A 57 1.68 2.22 9.95
CA VAL A 57 1.83 2.70 8.58
C VAL A 57 3.15 3.41 8.46
N GLY A 58 3.99 3.02 7.51
CA GLY A 58 5.14 3.81 7.11
C GLY A 58 4.99 4.21 5.63
N LYS A 59 5.37 5.43 5.31
CA LYS A 59 5.16 6.06 4.01
C LYS A 59 6.46 6.65 3.48
N THR A 60 6.65 6.62 2.17
CA THR A 60 7.68 7.40 1.48
C THR A 60 7.10 8.10 0.26
N CYS A 61 7.57 9.31 0.00
CA CYS A 61 7.31 10.06 -1.21
C CYS A 61 8.60 10.32 -2.01
N GLU A 62 9.74 9.80 -1.54
CA GLU A 62 11.02 9.82 -2.25
C GLU A 62 11.08 8.67 -3.26
N ILE A 63 10.34 8.79 -4.35
CA ILE A 63 10.18 7.72 -5.34
C ILE A 63 10.91 8.08 -6.60
N SER A 64 11.59 7.09 -7.21
CA SER A 64 12.11 7.17 -8.57
C SER A 64 11.33 6.22 -9.47
N ILE A 65 10.84 6.74 -10.60
CA ILE A 65 10.16 5.93 -11.62
C ILE A 65 10.92 6.05 -12.93
N GLN A 66 11.36 4.91 -13.46
CA GLN A 66 11.99 4.80 -14.77
C GLN A 66 11.08 4.03 -15.72
N VAL A 67 11.01 4.51 -16.95
CA VAL A 67 10.21 3.91 -18.01
C VAL A 67 11.13 3.41 -19.12
N ASP A 68 11.26 2.09 -19.25
CA ASP A 68 11.99 1.44 -20.31
C ASP A 68 11.05 1.06 -21.46
N ARG A 69 11.39 1.47 -22.68
CA ARG A 69 10.62 1.20 -23.90
C ARG A 69 11.44 0.37 -24.88
N LYS A 70 10.94 -0.82 -25.19
CA LYS A 70 11.63 -1.74 -26.10
C LYS A 70 10.64 -2.42 -27.06
N ALA A 71 10.86 -2.23 -28.35
CA ALA A 71 10.06 -2.89 -29.41
C ALA A 71 8.52 -2.71 -29.22
N GLY A 72 8.07 -1.49 -28.88
CA GLY A 72 6.64 -1.19 -28.65
C GLY A 72 6.08 -1.62 -27.31
N ASN A 73 6.89 -2.24 -26.46
CA ASN A 73 6.53 -2.60 -25.09
C ASN A 73 7.12 -1.62 -24.08
N THR A 74 6.45 -1.46 -22.95
CA THR A 74 6.83 -0.57 -21.87
C THR A 74 7.02 -1.36 -20.58
N ARG A 75 8.06 -1.05 -19.82
CA ARG A 75 8.35 -1.61 -18.50
C ARG A 75 8.60 -0.46 -17.52
N PHE A 76 8.08 -0.58 -16.34
CA PHE A 76 8.24 0.39 -15.26
C PHE A 76 9.20 -0.16 -14.21
N THR A 77 10.14 0.66 -13.79
CA THR A 77 10.94 0.41 -12.59
C THR A 77 10.61 1.48 -11.57
N VAL A 78 10.11 1.07 -10.41
CA VAL A 78 9.80 1.95 -9.28
C VAL A 78 10.78 1.61 -8.16
N SER A 79 11.47 2.59 -7.62
CA SER A 79 12.41 2.37 -6.52
C SER A 79 12.37 3.54 -5.54
N PHE A 80 12.72 3.25 -4.28
CA PHE A 80 12.86 4.26 -3.23
C PHE A 80 13.89 3.82 -2.20
N PRO A 81 14.57 4.79 -1.52
CA PRO A 81 15.49 4.49 -0.43
C PRO A 81 14.74 3.91 0.76
N ILE A 82 15.26 2.87 1.39
CA ILE A 82 14.66 2.31 2.62
C ILE A 82 14.63 3.37 3.73
N SER A 83 15.67 4.19 3.82
CA SER A 83 15.78 5.29 4.80
C SER A 83 14.75 6.42 4.63
N SER A 84 14.00 6.43 3.54
CA SER A 84 12.92 7.40 3.33
C SER A 84 11.55 6.94 3.85
N LEU A 85 11.47 5.72 4.37
CA LEU A 85 10.26 5.23 5.02
C LEU A 85 10.10 5.91 6.38
N ASP A 86 8.96 6.53 6.58
CA ASP A 86 8.61 7.29 7.80
C ASP A 86 7.28 6.78 8.35
N SER A 87 7.32 6.24 9.55
CA SER A 87 6.13 5.83 10.33
C SER A 87 5.74 6.83 11.41
N GLY A 88 6.48 7.94 11.54
CA GLY A 88 6.32 8.93 12.59
C GLY A 88 6.91 8.52 13.94
N ILE A 89 7.65 7.40 14.00
CA ILE A 89 8.35 6.91 15.20
C ILE A 89 9.75 6.43 14.82
N ASP A 90 10.77 7.20 15.15
CA ASP A 90 12.18 6.95 14.76
C ASP A 90 12.65 5.53 15.12
N MET A 91 12.35 5.05 16.33
CA MET A 91 12.75 3.70 16.77
C MET A 91 12.13 2.61 15.87
N ARG A 92 10.91 2.79 15.42
CA ARG A 92 10.25 1.84 14.50
C ARG A 92 10.87 1.89 13.11
N ASP A 93 11.26 3.08 12.66
CA ASP A 93 11.89 3.25 11.36
C ASP A 93 13.29 2.62 11.35
N ASP A 94 14.02 2.69 12.46
CA ASP A 94 15.27 1.95 12.67
C ASP A 94 15.05 0.43 12.62
N ASP A 95 14.03 -0.10 13.30
CA ASP A 95 13.68 -1.52 13.26
C ASP A 95 13.31 -1.98 11.84
N VAL A 96 12.59 -1.16 11.08
CA VAL A 96 12.25 -1.44 9.68
C VAL A 96 13.50 -1.43 8.80
N MET A 97 14.44 -0.52 9.00
CA MET A 97 15.71 -0.49 8.27
C MET A 97 16.54 -1.75 8.57
N GLU A 98 16.61 -2.19 9.81
CA GLU A 98 17.31 -3.42 10.20
C GLU A 98 16.65 -4.65 9.56
N MET A 99 15.34 -4.80 9.67
CA MET A 99 14.55 -5.90 9.07
C MET A 99 14.76 -5.97 7.55
N LEU A 100 14.87 -4.84 6.88
CA LEU A 100 15.06 -4.74 5.44
C LEU A 100 16.54 -4.87 5.02
N SER A 101 17.45 -5.11 5.96
CA SER A 101 18.90 -5.25 5.73
C SER A 101 19.51 -4.00 5.04
N PHE A 102 19.15 -2.81 5.53
CA PHE A 102 19.54 -1.51 4.96
C PHE A 102 21.06 -1.38 4.72
N GLU A 103 21.90 -1.90 5.60
CA GLU A 103 23.36 -1.85 5.45
C GLU A 103 23.86 -2.54 4.17
N SER A 104 23.15 -3.58 3.72
CA SER A 104 23.51 -4.36 2.52
C SER A 104 22.72 -3.93 1.27
N ASN A 105 21.51 -3.37 1.47
CA ASN A 105 20.55 -3.07 0.42
C ASN A 105 19.80 -1.78 0.76
N ASN A 106 20.19 -0.66 0.16
CA ASN A 106 19.66 0.67 0.48
C ASN A 106 18.31 0.98 -0.17
N TYR A 107 17.86 0.14 -1.13
CA TYR A 107 16.66 0.42 -1.92
C TYR A 107 15.71 -0.77 -1.95
N ILE A 108 14.42 -0.47 -1.94
CA ILE A 108 13.38 -1.37 -2.43
C ILE A 108 13.11 -1.03 -3.90
N ARG A 109 12.96 -2.05 -4.73
CA ARG A 109 12.77 -1.87 -6.17
C ARG A 109 11.72 -2.84 -6.72
N PHE A 110 10.78 -2.32 -7.49
CA PHE A 110 9.84 -3.11 -8.28
C PHE A 110 10.13 -2.92 -9.76
N VAL A 111 10.25 -4.01 -10.50
CA VAL A 111 10.42 -4.02 -11.96
C VAL A 111 9.23 -4.75 -12.56
N SER A 112 8.38 -4.05 -13.31
CA SER A 112 7.19 -4.66 -13.94
C SER A 112 7.59 -5.63 -15.06
N ASP A 113 6.68 -6.54 -15.38
CA ASP A 113 6.72 -7.21 -16.68
C ASP A 113 6.57 -6.18 -17.81
N TYR A 114 7.00 -6.52 -19.02
CA TYR A 114 6.76 -5.70 -20.20
C TYR A 114 5.28 -5.70 -20.56
N LEU A 115 4.71 -4.53 -20.82
CA LEU A 115 3.35 -4.31 -21.25
C LEU A 115 3.34 -3.80 -22.70
N SER A 116 2.50 -4.36 -23.56
CA SER A 116 2.27 -3.79 -24.87
C SER A 116 1.47 -2.48 -24.76
N ILE A 117 1.53 -1.64 -25.79
CA ILE A 117 0.75 -0.40 -25.83
C ILE A 117 -0.76 -0.67 -25.74
N GLU A 118 -1.23 -1.79 -26.27
CA GLU A 118 -2.63 -2.23 -26.20
C GLU A 118 -3.00 -2.57 -24.75
N GLN A 119 -2.13 -3.24 -24.00
CA GLN A 119 -2.34 -3.55 -22.58
C GLN A 119 -2.41 -2.29 -21.74
N VAL A 120 -1.54 -1.30 -21.99
CA VAL A 120 -1.57 -0.01 -21.31
C VAL A 120 -2.88 0.72 -21.61
N ARG A 121 -3.27 0.82 -22.87
CA ARG A 121 -4.54 1.46 -23.27
C ARG A 121 -5.75 0.76 -22.66
N ALA A 122 -5.77 -0.57 -22.66
CA ALA A 122 -6.83 -1.35 -22.06
C ALA A 122 -6.93 -1.12 -20.55
N ALA A 123 -5.79 -1.05 -19.85
CA ALA A 123 -5.74 -0.76 -18.42
C ALA A 123 -6.37 0.61 -18.09
N LEU A 124 -6.02 1.65 -18.84
CA LEU A 124 -6.59 2.99 -18.69
C LEU A 124 -8.09 3.00 -19.03
N ALA A 125 -8.50 2.41 -20.15
CA ALA A 125 -9.89 2.35 -20.58
C ALA A 125 -10.81 1.61 -19.59
N HIS A 126 -10.31 0.53 -18.96
CA HIS A 126 -11.05 -0.23 -17.96
C HIS A 126 -10.92 0.33 -16.53
N GLY A 127 -10.06 1.31 -16.31
CA GLY A 127 -9.78 1.89 -15.00
C GLY A 127 -9.13 0.92 -13.99
N LYS A 128 -8.63 -0.23 -14.45
CA LYS A 128 -7.99 -1.23 -13.60
C LYS A 128 -7.13 -2.20 -14.39
N THR A 129 -6.11 -2.76 -13.71
CA THR A 129 -5.29 -3.87 -14.23
C THR A 129 -4.66 -4.68 -13.10
N LYS A 130 -4.01 -5.78 -13.46
CA LYS A 130 -3.10 -6.53 -12.59
C LYS A 130 -1.70 -6.43 -13.20
N LEU A 131 -0.79 -5.73 -12.52
CA LEU A 131 0.57 -5.53 -12.97
C LEU A 131 1.48 -6.58 -12.34
N GLY A 132 1.99 -7.52 -13.14
CA GLY A 132 3.01 -8.48 -12.73
C GLY A 132 4.40 -7.87 -12.72
N GLY A 133 5.31 -8.44 -11.92
CA GLY A 133 6.70 -8.02 -11.88
C GLY A 133 7.49 -8.66 -10.75
N MET A 134 8.73 -8.19 -10.62
CA MET A 134 9.67 -8.60 -9.58
C MET A 134 9.82 -7.47 -8.56
N LEU A 135 9.54 -7.75 -7.31
CA LEU A 135 9.75 -6.87 -6.17
C LEU A 135 11.01 -7.34 -5.43
N GLU A 136 11.99 -6.49 -5.32
CA GLU A 136 13.23 -6.72 -4.58
C GLU A 136 13.11 -6.11 -3.20
N ILE A 137 13.14 -6.96 -2.17
CA ILE A 137 13.07 -6.60 -0.75
C ILE A 137 14.22 -7.32 -0.04
N ALA A 138 14.95 -6.63 0.84
CA ALA A 138 16.09 -7.17 1.58
C ALA A 138 17.07 -7.92 0.64
N GLY A 139 17.31 -7.38 -0.56
CA GLY A 139 18.20 -7.95 -1.58
C GLY A 139 17.70 -9.23 -2.25
N LYS A 140 16.47 -9.66 -2.00
CA LYS A 140 15.88 -10.86 -2.60
C LYS A 140 14.74 -10.51 -3.55
N PRO A 141 14.68 -11.13 -4.75
CA PRO A 141 13.59 -10.90 -5.70
C PRO A 141 12.39 -11.80 -5.42
N TYR A 142 11.19 -11.20 -5.44
CA TYR A 142 9.90 -11.89 -5.26
C TYR A 142 8.98 -11.58 -6.43
N LYS A 143 8.39 -12.59 -7.04
CA LYS A 143 7.38 -12.40 -8.07
C LYS A 143 6.07 -11.97 -7.41
N VAL A 144 5.55 -10.80 -7.83
CA VAL A 144 4.32 -10.22 -7.28
C VAL A 144 3.37 -9.80 -8.40
N ILE A 145 2.08 -9.64 -8.04
CA ILE A 145 1.05 -9.11 -8.93
C ILE A 145 0.31 -8.01 -8.16
N PHE A 146 0.49 -6.76 -8.58
CA PHE A 146 -0.20 -5.61 -8.02
C PHE A 146 -1.55 -5.38 -8.70
N PRO A 147 -2.68 -5.49 -7.99
CA PRO A 147 -3.95 -4.96 -8.44
C PRO A 147 -3.90 -3.42 -8.43
N LEU A 148 -4.06 -2.81 -9.60
CA LEU A 148 -4.03 -1.36 -9.79
C LEU A 148 -5.39 -0.86 -10.26
N LYS A 149 -5.75 0.36 -9.83
CA LYS A 149 -6.88 1.15 -10.31
C LYS A 149 -6.39 2.46 -10.87
N PHE A 150 -7.04 2.94 -11.91
CA PHE A 150 -6.75 4.19 -12.58
C PHE A 150 -7.99 5.09 -12.57
N SER A 151 -7.81 6.36 -12.29
CA SER A 151 -8.84 7.38 -12.42
C SER A 151 -8.23 8.65 -12.99
N GLU A 152 -8.98 9.37 -13.81
CA GLU A 152 -8.56 10.64 -14.37
C GLU A 152 -9.30 11.78 -13.67
N GLN A 153 -8.54 12.80 -13.28
CA GLN A 153 -9.07 14.02 -12.68
C GLN A 153 -8.38 15.23 -13.30
N SER A 154 -9.15 16.05 -14.02
CA SER A 154 -8.65 17.31 -14.63
C SER A 154 -7.38 17.13 -15.49
N GLY A 155 -7.31 16.05 -16.26
CA GLY A 155 -6.17 15.75 -17.15
C GLY A 155 -4.99 15.04 -16.49
N THR A 156 -5.02 14.88 -15.18
CA THR A 156 -4.02 14.09 -14.43
C THR A 156 -4.60 12.73 -14.08
N TRP A 157 -3.83 11.70 -14.33
CA TRP A 157 -4.16 10.33 -13.97
C TRP A 157 -3.65 10.00 -12.57
N LEU A 158 -4.49 9.34 -11.80
CA LEU A 158 -4.13 8.75 -10.52
C LEU A 158 -4.11 7.22 -10.67
N VAL A 159 -3.03 6.59 -10.27
CA VAL A 159 -2.95 5.14 -10.07
C VAL A 159 -2.88 4.83 -8.58
N THR A 160 -3.80 3.99 -8.13
CA THR A 160 -3.79 3.45 -6.77
C THR A 160 -3.67 1.94 -6.82
N GLY A 161 -3.01 1.37 -5.83
CA GLY A 161 -2.83 -0.08 -5.75
C GLY A 161 -2.74 -0.57 -4.32
N LYS A 162 -3.16 -1.82 -4.10
CA LYS A 162 -3.01 -2.51 -2.83
C LYS A 162 -2.66 -3.97 -3.05
N LEU A 163 -1.44 -4.35 -2.67
CA LEU A 163 -1.03 -5.75 -2.57
C LEU A 163 -1.17 -6.19 -1.11
N VAL A 164 -1.94 -7.25 -0.87
CA VAL A 164 -2.05 -7.90 0.45
C VAL A 164 -1.13 -9.12 0.45
N SER A 165 -0.28 -9.21 1.46
CA SER A 165 0.75 -10.22 1.62
C SER A 165 1.03 -10.45 3.10
N SER A 166 2.12 -11.12 3.42
CA SER A 166 2.67 -11.26 4.76
C SER A 166 4.17 -10.92 4.77
N LEU A 167 4.72 -10.58 5.92
CA LEU A 167 6.16 -10.37 6.10
C LEU A 167 6.94 -11.67 5.81
N SER A 168 6.44 -12.79 6.30
CA SER A 168 7.02 -14.12 6.08
C SER A 168 7.09 -14.50 4.60
N GLN A 169 6.14 -14.06 3.77
CA GLN A 169 6.16 -14.30 2.32
C GLN A 169 7.37 -13.65 1.65
N PHE A 170 7.88 -12.56 2.22
CA PHE A 170 9.10 -11.88 1.77
C PHE A 170 10.34 -12.32 2.55
N GLY A 171 10.23 -13.38 3.37
CA GLY A 171 11.34 -13.91 4.17
C GLY A 171 11.85 -12.91 5.21
N LEU A 172 10.99 -11.99 5.65
CA LEU A 172 11.26 -11.02 6.70
C LEU A 172 10.90 -11.61 8.05
N GLU A 173 11.73 -11.34 9.05
CA GLU A 173 11.44 -11.72 10.42
C GLU A 173 10.41 -10.76 11.04
N LEU A 174 9.53 -11.30 11.86
CA LEU A 174 8.52 -10.49 12.55
C LEU A 174 9.19 -9.72 13.69
N PRO A 175 9.17 -8.38 13.67
CA PRO A 175 9.67 -7.59 14.80
C PRO A 175 8.85 -7.87 16.05
N SER A 176 9.53 -8.06 17.18
CA SER A 176 8.89 -8.21 18.48
C SER A 176 9.70 -7.49 19.56
N VAL A 177 9.02 -6.86 20.50
CA VAL A 177 9.65 -6.18 21.64
C VAL A 177 9.50 -7.08 22.87
N LEU A 178 10.65 -7.42 23.50
CA LEU A 178 10.72 -8.33 24.65
C LEU A 178 9.97 -9.66 24.43
N GLY A 179 10.23 -10.30 23.28
CA GLY A 179 9.63 -11.60 22.94
C GLY A 179 8.11 -11.56 22.77
N GLY A 180 7.55 -10.43 22.32
CA GLY A 180 6.11 -10.26 22.09
C GLY A 180 5.31 -9.87 23.33
N VAL A 181 5.96 -9.68 24.49
CA VAL A 181 5.26 -9.29 25.72
C VAL A 181 4.79 -7.83 25.68
N ILE A 182 5.58 -6.95 25.04
CA ILE A 182 5.25 -5.51 24.93
C ILE A 182 4.58 -5.20 23.61
N ALA A 183 5.14 -5.70 22.49
CA ALA A 183 4.56 -5.57 21.16
C ALA A 183 4.93 -6.78 20.31
N ASP A 184 4.00 -7.23 19.47
CA ASP A 184 4.18 -8.31 18.52
C ASP A 184 3.55 -7.95 17.20
N THR A 185 4.32 -7.97 16.13
CA THR A 185 3.86 -7.64 14.78
C THR A 185 3.15 -8.84 14.17
N LEU A 186 1.92 -8.64 13.71
CA LEU A 186 1.17 -9.68 13.02
C LEU A 186 1.76 -9.94 11.62
N ASP A 187 1.75 -11.19 11.19
CA ASP A 187 2.21 -11.58 9.84
C ASP A 187 1.21 -11.15 8.75
N HIS A 188 0.97 -9.85 8.69
CA HIS A 188 0.05 -9.22 7.76
C HIS A 188 0.65 -7.95 7.19
N LEU A 189 0.82 -7.88 5.89
CA LEU A 189 1.42 -6.76 5.19
C LEU A 189 0.52 -6.29 4.04
N LYS A 190 0.28 -4.99 3.98
CA LYS A 190 -0.33 -4.33 2.83
C LYS A 190 0.69 -3.36 2.25
N LEU A 191 1.00 -3.52 0.96
CA LEU A 191 1.78 -2.55 0.20
C LEU A 191 0.81 -1.70 -0.61
N LEU A 192 0.93 -0.39 -0.47
CA LEU A 192 0.00 0.61 -1.00
C LEU A 192 0.71 1.52 -1.98
N VAL A 193 0.02 1.85 -3.08
CA VAL A 193 0.52 2.72 -4.14
C VAL A 193 -0.46 3.85 -4.35
N HIS A 194 0.06 5.09 -4.43
CA HIS A 194 -0.67 6.30 -4.78
C HIS A 194 0.25 7.20 -5.60
N LEU A 195 0.09 7.17 -6.94
CA LEU A 195 0.97 7.88 -7.87
C LEU A 195 0.13 8.63 -8.89
N ARG A 196 0.60 9.83 -9.25
CA ARG A 196 0.00 10.67 -10.29
C ARG A 196 0.90 10.72 -11.52
N PHE A 197 0.29 10.76 -12.68
CA PHE A 197 1.01 10.89 -13.94
C PHE A 197 0.15 11.59 -14.99
N ASN A 198 0.81 12.10 -16.02
CA ASN A 198 0.13 12.66 -17.19
C ASN A 198 0.34 11.76 -18.40
N ILE A 199 -0.54 11.86 -19.38
CA ILE A 199 -0.34 11.22 -20.68
C ILE A 199 0.17 12.29 -21.65
N VAL A 200 1.43 12.16 -22.05
CA VAL A 200 2.07 13.04 -23.03
C VAL A 200 2.38 12.20 -24.28
N GLN A 201 1.88 12.63 -25.44
CA GLN A 201 1.99 11.89 -26.70
C GLN A 201 1.56 10.42 -26.62
N GLY A 202 0.53 10.13 -25.80
CA GLY A 202 -0.01 8.79 -25.60
C GLY A 202 0.81 7.90 -24.68
N GLN A 203 1.76 8.46 -23.91
CA GLN A 203 2.64 7.76 -22.99
C GLN A 203 2.50 8.33 -21.57
N PRO A 204 2.57 7.47 -20.52
CA PRO A 204 2.58 7.95 -19.14
C PRO A 204 3.90 8.65 -18.82
N GLU A 205 3.81 9.85 -18.25
CA GLU A 205 4.92 10.63 -17.69
C GLU A 205 4.61 10.97 -16.22
N PHE A 206 5.52 10.61 -15.33
CA PHE A 206 5.41 10.83 -13.90
C PHE A 206 6.12 12.13 -13.52
N ASN A 207 5.40 13.04 -12.89
CA ASN A 207 5.94 14.27 -12.31
C ASN A 207 6.18 14.00 -10.82
N LEU A 208 7.40 13.57 -10.48
CA LEU A 208 7.84 13.21 -9.12
C LEU A 208 8.60 14.37 -8.49
#